data_c576981738fcb6da8c6030ecf00d956b
#
_entry.id   c576981738fcb6da8c6030ecf00d956b
#
_cell.length_a   1.000
_cell.length_b   1.000
_cell.length_c   1.000
_cell.angle_alpha   90.00
_cell.angle_beta   90.00
_cell.angle_gamma   90.00
#
_symmetry.space_group_name_H-M   'P 1'
#
loop_
_entity.id
_entity.type
_entity.pdbx_description
1 polymer ?
#
loop_
_entity_poly.entity_id
_entity_poly.type
_entity_poly.pdbx_seq_one_letter_code
_entity_poly.pdbx_strand_id
1 'polypeptide(L)'
;MSVYQQLNTAMDNNDANAYAELLHDDFKFVRHASNSEMSKSEWINVISNMMDSGKVTRTNSRCIYENEDILISHSLVSFPDGSREAVLVCFTLRDGKIIRSETGATPISVSYTHLTLPTNREV
;
A
#
# COMPACT_ATOMS: atom_id res chain seq x y z
N MET A 1 15.41 -12.75 4.40
CA MET A 1 14.01 -12.32 4.24
C MET A 1 13.97 -11.16 3.27
N SER A 2 13.11 -11.24 2.26
CA SER A 2 12.98 -10.16 1.29
C SER A 2 12.37 -8.92 1.92
N VAL A 3 12.51 -7.78 1.25
CA VAL A 3 11.87 -6.54 1.72
C VAL A 3 10.36 -6.72 1.75
N TYR A 4 9.80 -7.38 0.72
CA TYR A 4 8.36 -7.65 0.70
C TYR A 4 7.91 -8.46 1.91
N GLN A 5 8.66 -9.51 2.26
CA GLN A 5 8.30 -10.34 3.41
C GLN A 5 8.37 -9.54 4.72
N GLN A 6 9.40 -8.72 4.88
CA GLN A 6 9.53 -7.88 6.07
C GLN A 6 8.40 -6.86 6.15
N LEU A 7 8.08 -6.24 5.01
CA LEU A 7 6.99 -5.27 4.93
C LEU A 7 5.64 -5.91 5.27
N ASN A 8 5.39 -7.07 4.70
CA ASN A 8 4.13 -7.80 4.91
C ASN A 8 3.97 -8.22 6.37
N THR A 9 5.04 -8.70 6.98
CA THR A 9 5.02 -9.09 8.39
C THR A 9 4.73 -7.90 9.30
N ALA A 10 5.37 -6.75 9.03
CA ALA A 10 5.13 -5.54 9.81
C ALA A 10 3.68 -5.07 9.67
N MET A 11 3.15 -5.11 8.46
CA MET A 11 1.76 -4.72 8.20
C MET A 11 0.76 -5.67 8.87
N ASP A 12 0.98 -6.97 8.75
CA ASP A 12 0.08 -7.97 9.33
C ASP A 12 0.06 -7.92 10.86
N ASN A 13 1.17 -7.54 11.46
CA ASN A 13 1.29 -7.44 12.92
C ASN A 13 0.95 -6.05 13.44
N ASN A 14 0.58 -5.12 12.57
CA ASN A 14 0.36 -3.71 12.95
C ASN A 14 1.55 -3.16 13.73
N ASP A 15 2.77 -3.48 13.27
CA ASP A 15 4.00 -3.12 13.95
C ASP A 15 4.61 -1.90 13.24
N ALA A 16 4.21 -0.72 13.73
CA ALA A 16 4.66 0.54 13.12
C ALA A 16 6.17 0.75 13.24
N ASN A 17 6.79 0.27 14.33
CA ASN A 17 8.23 0.40 14.50
C ASN A 17 8.99 -0.43 13.48
N ALA A 18 8.58 -1.68 13.30
CA ALA A 18 9.20 -2.55 12.30
C ALA A 18 9.02 -1.99 10.89
N TYR A 19 7.84 -1.44 10.61
CA TYR A 19 7.57 -0.78 9.34
C TYR A 19 8.53 0.41 9.12
N ALA A 20 8.65 1.27 10.13
CA ALA A 20 9.50 2.47 10.05
C ALA A 20 10.96 2.12 9.79
N GLU A 21 11.44 1.02 10.37
CA GLU A 21 12.82 0.59 10.18
C GLU A 21 13.12 0.15 8.74
N LEU A 22 12.11 -0.19 7.97
CA LEU A 22 12.29 -0.52 6.56
C LEU A 22 12.46 0.70 5.67
N LEU A 23 12.15 1.89 6.18
CA LEU A 23 12.17 3.11 5.39
C LEU A 23 13.53 3.80 5.48
N HIS A 24 14.06 4.20 4.32
CA HIS A 24 15.27 5.00 4.23
C HIS A 24 15.00 6.38 4.85
N ASP A 25 16.05 7.05 5.36
CA ASP A 25 15.90 8.37 5.98
C ASP A 25 15.34 9.41 5.01
N ASP A 26 15.63 9.26 3.72
CA ASP A 26 15.16 10.18 2.67
C ASP A 26 13.86 9.73 2.03
N PHE A 27 13.13 8.86 2.68
CA PHE A 27 11.90 8.28 2.14
C PHE A 27 10.87 9.34 1.76
N LYS A 28 10.16 9.06 0.64
CA LYS A 28 8.99 9.83 0.19
C LYS A 28 7.85 8.87 -0.13
N PHE A 29 6.67 9.23 0.30
CA PHE A 29 5.44 8.52 -0.06
C PHE A 29 4.65 9.38 -1.04
N VAL A 30 4.29 8.81 -2.19
CA VAL A 30 3.54 9.52 -3.24
C VAL A 30 2.22 8.80 -3.47
N ARG A 31 1.12 9.51 -3.29
CA ARG A 31 -0.21 8.99 -3.59
C ARG A 31 -0.77 9.74 -4.78
N HIS A 32 -0.78 9.10 -5.93
CA HIS A 32 -1.21 9.73 -7.17
C HIS A 32 -2.72 10.01 -7.18
N ALA A 33 -3.51 9.15 -6.54
CA ALA A 33 -4.96 9.33 -6.50
C ALA A 33 -5.38 10.68 -5.87
N SER A 34 -4.59 11.18 -4.91
CA SER A 34 -4.86 12.46 -4.24
C SER A 34 -3.83 13.52 -4.60
N ASN A 35 -2.88 13.20 -5.48
CA ASN A 35 -1.81 14.10 -5.87
C ASN A 35 -1.07 14.66 -4.66
N SER A 36 -0.75 13.78 -3.70
CA SER A 36 -0.11 14.18 -2.46
C SER A 36 1.23 13.47 -2.28
N GLU A 37 2.13 14.11 -1.54
CA GLU A 37 3.45 13.61 -1.24
C GLU A 37 3.74 13.83 0.23
N MET A 38 4.37 12.86 0.89
CA MET A 38 4.69 12.94 2.32
C MET A 38 6.12 12.55 2.57
N SER A 39 6.74 13.19 3.56
CA SER A 39 8.05 12.79 4.07
C SER A 39 7.92 11.53 4.92
N LYS A 40 9.08 10.96 5.30
CA LYS A 40 9.12 9.79 6.17
C LYS A 40 8.33 9.99 7.47
N SER A 41 8.58 11.11 8.17
CA SER A 41 7.91 11.36 9.44
C SER A 41 6.41 11.56 9.28
N GLU A 42 5.99 12.25 8.22
CA GLU A 42 4.57 12.43 7.93
C GLU A 42 3.88 11.12 7.63
N TRP A 43 4.50 10.29 6.80
CA TRP A 43 3.92 9.00 6.43
C TRP A 43 3.87 8.04 7.62
N ILE A 44 4.92 8.02 8.46
CA ILE A 44 4.92 7.18 9.66
C ILE A 44 3.78 7.55 10.58
N ASN A 45 3.47 8.83 10.74
CA ASN A 45 2.33 9.25 11.55
C ASN A 45 1.01 8.71 10.98
N VAL A 46 0.83 8.78 9.68
CA VAL A 46 -0.38 8.28 9.03
C VAL A 46 -0.51 6.76 9.22
N ILE A 47 0.57 6.03 8.94
CA ILE A 47 0.51 4.57 9.00
C ILE A 47 0.34 4.08 10.45
N SER A 48 0.97 4.77 11.41
CA SER A 48 0.81 4.42 12.82
C SER A 48 -0.63 4.58 13.27
N ASN A 49 -1.27 5.66 12.88
CA ASN A 49 -2.68 5.90 13.21
C ASN A 49 -3.59 4.84 12.56
N MET A 50 -3.30 4.47 11.33
CA MET A 50 -4.06 3.42 10.65
C MET A 50 -3.92 2.08 11.36
N MET A 51 -2.70 1.73 11.76
CA MET A 51 -2.44 0.48 12.48
C MET A 51 -3.11 0.46 13.86
N ASP A 52 -3.04 1.59 14.56
CA ASP A 52 -3.66 1.70 15.89
C ASP A 52 -5.18 1.58 15.82
N SER A 53 -5.79 2.10 14.76
CA SER A 53 -7.25 2.03 14.62
C SER A 53 -7.74 0.62 14.36
N GLY A 54 -6.94 -0.20 13.70
CA GLY A 54 -7.33 -1.55 13.30
C GLY A 54 -8.48 -1.61 12.31
N LYS A 55 -8.86 -0.46 11.73
CA LYS A 55 -10.06 -0.37 10.89
C LYS A 55 -9.75 -0.41 9.40
N VAL A 56 -8.49 -0.26 9.03
CA VAL A 56 -8.06 -0.40 7.63
C VAL A 56 -7.56 -1.83 7.46
N THR A 57 -8.16 -2.57 6.55
CA THR A 57 -7.77 -3.96 6.34
C THR A 57 -7.23 -4.14 4.93
N ARG A 58 -6.26 -5.04 4.82
CA ARG A 58 -5.58 -5.32 3.56
C ARG A 58 -5.70 -6.81 3.28
N THR A 59 -6.15 -7.15 2.08
CA THR A 59 -6.32 -8.54 1.67
C THR A 59 -5.70 -8.78 0.31
N ASN A 60 -5.48 -10.05 0.00
CA ASN A 60 -4.95 -10.50 -1.30
C ASN A 60 -3.65 -9.80 -1.66
N SER A 61 -2.80 -9.55 -0.68
CA SER A 61 -1.49 -8.94 -0.91
C SER A 61 -0.59 -9.92 -1.65
N ARG A 62 0.10 -9.41 -2.67
CA ARG A 62 1.04 -10.23 -3.44
C ARG A 62 2.19 -9.39 -3.93
N CYS A 63 3.34 -10.03 -4.04
CA CYS A 63 4.51 -9.44 -4.67
C CYS A 63 4.45 -9.75 -6.16
N ILE A 64 4.43 -8.73 -6.99
CA ILE A 64 4.45 -8.92 -8.45
C ILE A 64 5.88 -9.11 -8.92
N TYR A 65 6.81 -8.33 -8.38
CA TYR A 65 8.21 -8.40 -8.75
C TYR A 65 9.07 -7.76 -7.67
N GLU A 66 10.23 -8.32 -7.43
CA GLU A 66 11.20 -7.73 -6.50
C GLU A 66 12.61 -8.03 -6.95
N ASN A 67 13.47 -7.01 -6.91
CA ASN A 67 14.92 -7.17 -7.02
C ASN A 67 15.58 -6.20 -6.03
N GLU A 68 16.87 -5.91 -6.21
CA GLU A 68 17.59 -5.03 -5.27
C GLU A 68 17.15 -3.57 -5.37
N ASP A 69 16.55 -3.17 -6.48
CA ASP A 69 16.25 -1.76 -6.75
C ASP A 69 14.76 -1.45 -6.70
N ILE A 70 13.91 -2.46 -6.90
CA ILE A 70 12.48 -2.26 -7.07
C ILE A 70 11.70 -3.41 -6.44
N LEU A 71 10.58 -3.03 -5.82
CA LEU A 71 9.57 -3.97 -5.32
C LEU A 71 8.21 -3.48 -5.79
N ILE A 72 7.46 -4.35 -6.46
CA ILE A 72 6.11 -4.02 -6.91
C ILE A 72 5.13 -4.98 -6.26
N SER A 73 4.13 -4.43 -5.59
CA SER A 73 3.11 -5.22 -4.91
C SER A 73 1.72 -4.75 -5.26
N HIS A 74 0.75 -5.61 -5.02
CA HIS A 74 -0.66 -5.31 -5.24
C HIS A 74 -1.46 -5.87 -4.08
N SER A 75 -2.47 -5.12 -3.63
CA SER A 75 -3.37 -5.57 -2.57
C SER A 75 -4.72 -4.91 -2.71
N LEU A 76 -5.70 -5.46 -2.02
CA LEU A 76 -7.03 -4.86 -1.88
C LEU A 76 -7.11 -4.25 -0.48
N VAL A 77 -7.57 -3.02 -0.40
CA VAL A 77 -7.64 -2.29 0.88
C VAL A 77 -9.08 -1.87 1.14
N SER A 78 -9.55 -2.12 2.35
CA SER A 78 -10.89 -1.71 2.80
C SER A 78 -10.75 -0.66 3.89
N PHE A 79 -11.54 0.39 3.79
CA PHE A 79 -11.49 1.53 4.70
C PHE A 79 -12.72 1.56 5.62
N PRO A 80 -12.65 2.30 6.76
CA PRO A 80 -13.74 2.34 7.73
C PRO A 80 -15.08 2.84 7.19
N ASP A 81 -15.04 3.67 6.14
CA ASP A 81 -16.26 4.21 5.52
C ASP A 81 -16.93 3.23 4.56
N GLY A 82 -16.40 2.02 4.44
CA GLY A 82 -16.93 1.01 3.54
C GLY A 82 -16.35 1.05 2.14
N SER A 83 -15.52 2.04 1.82
CA SER A 83 -14.89 2.11 0.51
C SER A 83 -13.76 1.09 0.40
N ARG A 84 -13.46 0.70 -0.82
CA ARG A 84 -12.39 -0.25 -1.13
C ARG A 84 -11.59 0.24 -2.32
N GLU A 85 -10.30 -0.12 -2.33
CA GLU A 85 -9.41 0.20 -3.44
C GLU A 85 -8.54 -1.00 -3.79
N ALA A 86 -8.26 -1.14 -5.08
CA ALA A 86 -7.18 -2.01 -5.54
C ALA A 86 -5.95 -1.14 -5.64
N VAL A 87 -4.89 -1.48 -4.90
CA VAL A 87 -3.71 -0.62 -4.78
C VAL A 87 -2.49 -1.31 -5.35
N LEU A 88 -1.91 -0.68 -6.35
CA LEU A 88 -0.63 -1.08 -6.92
C LEU A 88 0.43 -0.14 -6.35
N VAL A 89 1.48 -0.71 -5.77
CA VAL A 89 2.55 0.09 -5.17
C VAL A 89 3.87 -0.25 -5.83
N CYS A 90 4.58 0.78 -6.24
CA CYS A 90 5.96 0.66 -6.69
C CYS A 90 6.86 1.23 -5.60
N PHE A 91 7.70 0.38 -5.02
CA PHE A 91 8.68 0.78 -4.03
C PHE A 91 10.04 0.87 -4.71
N THR A 92 10.73 1.98 -4.54
CA THR A 92 12.11 2.11 -4.95
C THR A 92 12.97 1.77 -3.75
N LEU A 93 13.97 0.90 -3.93
CA LEU A 93 14.83 0.42 -2.85
C LEU A 93 16.22 1.00 -2.98
N ARG A 94 16.86 1.29 -1.84
CA ARG A 94 18.25 1.72 -1.78
C ARG A 94 18.87 1.17 -0.50
N ASP A 95 19.98 0.46 -0.64
CA ASP A 95 20.72 -0.11 0.49
C ASP A 95 19.82 -0.98 1.37
N GLY A 96 18.94 -1.74 0.75
CA GLY A 96 18.02 -2.65 1.46
C GLY A 96 16.85 -1.98 2.13
N LYS A 97 16.66 -0.68 1.91
CA LYS A 97 15.55 0.08 2.50
C LYS A 97 14.68 0.71 1.43
N ILE A 98 13.44 1.02 1.82
CA ILE A 98 12.49 1.65 0.92
C ILE A 98 12.74 3.15 0.93
N ILE A 99 13.11 3.72 -0.22
CA ILE A 99 13.37 5.17 -0.32
C ILE A 99 12.21 5.92 -0.95
N ARG A 100 11.30 5.22 -1.64
CA ARG A 100 10.14 5.84 -2.26
C ARG A 100 9.04 4.82 -2.39
N SER A 101 7.81 5.22 -2.08
CA SER A 101 6.61 4.43 -2.34
C SER A 101 5.68 5.27 -3.21
N GLU A 102 5.25 4.71 -4.35
CA GLU A 102 4.29 5.36 -5.22
C GLU A 102 3.09 4.45 -5.38
N THR A 103 1.90 4.98 -5.10
CA THR A 103 0.68 4.19 -5.19
C THR A 103 -0.17 4.60 -6.37
N GLY A 104 -0.69 3.60 -7.09
CA GLY A 104 -1.80 3.76 -8.00
C GLY A 104 -2.98 3.03 -7.40
N ALA A 105 -4.10 3.73 -7.21
CA ALA A 105 -5.26 3.16 -6.56
C ALA A 105 -6.47 3.25 -7.48
N THR A 106 -7.20 2.14 -7.59
CA THR A 106 -8.43 2.07 -8.36
C THR A 106 -9.58 1.79 -7.40
N PRO A 107 -10.58 2.69 -7.33
CA PRO A 107 -11.75 2.44 -6.48
C PRO A 107 -12.49 1.18 -6.94
N ILE A 108 -12.95 0.40 -5.98
CA ILE A 108 -13.75 -0.79 -6.25
C ILE A 108 -15.18 -0.48 -5.83
N SER A 109 -16.09 -0.59 -6.79
CA SER A 109 -17.51 -0.43 -6.47
C SER A 109 -18.03 -1.71 -5.84
N VAL A 110 -18.61 -1.59 -4.67
CA VAL A 110 -19.17 -2.74 -3.96
C VAL A 110 -20.68 -2.86 -4.13
N SER A 111 -21.29 -1.92 -4.82
CA SER A 111 -22.73 -1.89 -4.94
C SER A 111 -23.27 -2.55 -6.20
N TYR A 112 -22.41 -3.06 -7.07
CA TYR A 112 -22.84 -3.52 -8.38
C TYR A 112 -22.72 -5.01 -8.56
N THR A 113 -23.24 -5.74 -7.66
CA THR A 113 -23.22 -7.20 -7.80
C THR A 113 -24.06 -7.66 -8.98
N HIS A 114 -25.04 -6.90 -9.37
CA HIS A 114 -25.97 -7.30 -10.43
C HIS A 114 -25.63 -6.73 -11.80
N LEU A 115 -24.73 -5.84 -11.86
CA LEU A 115 -24.46 -5.20 -13.14
C LEU A 115 -23.46 -5.93 -13.93
N THR A 116 -23.47 -6.22 -14.44
CA THR A 116 -22.59 -6.65 -14.93
C THR A 116 -22.13 -6.38 -16.20
N LEU A 117 -22.80 -5.64 -15.86
CA LEU A 117 -22.45 -5.39 -16.76
C LEU A 117 -21.96 -5.28 -17.66
N PRO A 118 -22.18 -5.16 -17.93
CA PRO A 118 -21.70 -5.15 -18.73
C PRO A 118 -20.80 -4.93 -19.37
N THR A 119 -20.90 -4.98 -19.02
CA THR A 119 -20.22 -4.83 -19.54
C THR A 119 -19.30 -4.55 -19.94
N ASN A 120 -19.31 -4.62 -19.69
CA ASN A 120 -18.61 -4.45 -20.12
C ASN A 120 -17.88 -4.23 -20.68
N ARG A 121 -17.87 -4.05 -20.59
CA ARG A 121 -17.29 -3.94 -21.16
C ARG A 121 -16.29 -3.63 -21.54
N GLU A 122 -16.17 -3.61 -21.25
CA GLU A 122 -15.35 -3.42 -21.48
C GLU A 122 -14.60 -3.39 -21.66
N VAL A 123 -14.67 -3.39 -21.61
CA VAL A 123 -13.91 -3.60 -21.76
C VAL A 123 -13.42 -3.62 -22.09
#